data_5e28959e69e96b3b316fb77f3f939907
#
_entry.id   5e28959e69e96b3b316fb77f3f939907
#
_cell.length_a   1.000
_cell.length_b   1.000
_cell.length_c   1.000
_cell.angle_alpha   90.00
_cell.angle_beta   90.00
_cell.angle_gamma   90.00
#
_symmetry.space_group_name_H-M   'P 1'
#
loop_
_entity.id
_entity.type
_entity.pdbx_description
1 polymer ?
#
loop_
_entity_poly.entity_id
_entity_poly.type
_entity_poly.pdbx_seq_one_letter_code
_entity_poly.pdbx_strand_id
1 'polypeptide(L)'
;MIKLVIAPGMAFVAGLSFFILFANEQAQEFYGLTPEGTTGNSNFVFYPIAIYVFLIGCGTMYYRTEDLKYVEAILYLFVSIFVVRVLSIAISGFEVSDYSLVVLPAEILLAPILGYLWYREKERE
;
A
#
# COMPACT_ATOMS: atom_id res chain seq x y z
N MET A 1 -19.08 -6.45 -2.34
CA MET A 1 -18.60 -5.05 -2.41
C MET A 1 -17.14 -4.87 -2.01
N ILE A 2 -16.70 -5.48 -0.93
CA ILE A 2 -15.28 -5.41 -0.53
C ILE A 2 -14.35 -5.96 -1.63
N LYS A 3 -14.73 -7.05 -2.27
CA LYS A 3 -13.94 -7.64 -3.38
C LYS A 3 -13.73 -6.66 -4.53
N LEU A 4 -14.71 -5.80 -4.81
CA LEU A 4 -14.59 -4.79 -5.87
C LEU A 4 -13.57 -3.70 -5.54
N VAL A 5 -13.29 -3.47 -4.27
CA VAL A 5 -12.27 -2.52 -3.81
C VAL A 5 -10.89 -3.20 -3.77
N ILE A 6 -10.85 -4.43 -3.29
CA ILE A 6 -9.58 -5.17 -3.10
C ILE A 6 -8.93 -5.54 -4.44
N ALA A 7 -9.73 -5.96 -5.44
CA ALA A 7 -9.17 -6.40 -6.73
C ALA A 7 -8.34 -5.31 -7.43
N PRO A 8 -8.86 -4.07 -7.62
CA PRO A 8 -8.04 -3.01 -8.20
C PRO A 8 -6.81 -2.67 -7.34
N GLY A 9 -6.94 -2.72 -6.01
CA GLY A 9 -5.84 -2.49 -5.10
C GLY A 9 -4.72 -3.51 -5.26
N MET A 10 -5.05 -4.79 -5.36
CA MET A 10 -4.07 -5.84 -5.61
C MET A 10 -3.38 -5.68 -6.96
N ALA A 11 -4.14 -5.33 -7.99
CA ALA A 11 -3.58 -5.08 -9.32
C ALA A 11 -2.60 -3.89 -9.29
N PHE A 12 -2.96 -2.83 -8.58
CA PHE A 12 -2.11 -1.63 -8.43
C PHE A 12 -0.79 -1.97 -7.74
N VAL A 13 -0.84 -2.67 -6.59
CA VAL A 13 0.40 -3.01 -5.86
C VAL A 13 1.24 -4.04 -6.61
N ALA A 14 0.62 -4.95 -7.35
CA ALA A 14 1.35 -5.86 -8.24
C ALA A 14 2.09 -5.08 -9.33
N GLY A 15 1.42 -4.09 -9.93
CA GLY A 15 2.03 -3.20 -10.93
C GLY A 15 3.20 -2.42 -10.35
N LEU A 16 3.08 -1.90 -9.14
CA LEU A 16 4.18 -1.22 -8.44
C LEU A 16 5.36 -2.17 -8.19
N SER A 17 5.08 -3.42 -7.82
CA SER A 17 6.13 -4.41 -7.59
C SER A 17 6.92 -4.69 -8.87
N PHE A 18 6.23 -4.90 -10.00
CA PHE A 18 6.90 -5.08 -11.29
C PHE A 18 7.67 -3.84 -11.72
N PHE A 19 7.13 -2.65 -11.47
CA PHE A 19 7.80 -1.39 -11.75
C PHE A 19 9.13 -1.28 -11.00
N ILE A 20 9.15 -1.63 -9.72
CA ILE A 20 10.38 -1.62 -8.91
C ILE A 20 11.39 -2.64 -9.42
N LEU A 21 10.94 -3.85 -9.81
CA LEU A 21 11.82 -4.92 -10.25
C LEU A 21 12.41 -4.68 -11.64
N PHE A 22 11.61 -4.19 -12.58
CA PHE A 22 12.01 -4.13 -14.00
C PHE A 22 12.35 -2.73 -14.49
N ALA A 23 11.95 -1.68 -13.79
CA ALA A 23 12.27 -0.29 -14.10
C ALA A 23 12.80 0.40 -12.84
N ASN A 24 13.86 -0.16 -12.25
CA ASN A 24 14.36 0.24 -10.94
C ASN A 24 14.78 1.72 -10.88
N GLU A 25 15.48 2.22 -11.92
CA GLU A 25 15.91 3.61 -11.93
C GLU A 25 14.72 4.58 -11.96
N GLN A 26 13.73 4.30 -12.81
CA GLN A 26 12.52 5.09 -12.91
C GLN A 26 11.70 5.00 -11.62
N ALA A 27 11.67 3.82 -10.99
CA ALA A 27 11.01 3.63 -9.70
C ALA A 27 11.67 4.47 -8.61
N GLN A 28 13.00 4.52 -8.55
CA GLN A 28 13.72 5.36 -7.59
C GLN A 28 13.32 6.83 -7.74
N GLU A 29 13.27 7.31 -8.97
CA GLU A 29 12.85 8.68 -9.25
C GLU A 29 11.40 8.92 -8.81
N PHE A 30 10.50 8.00 -9.16
CA PHE A 30 9.08 8.09 -8.80
C PHE A 30 8.88 8.12 -7.29
N TYR A 31 9.56 7.23 -6.55
CA TYR A 31 9.46 7.18 -5.08
C TYR A 31 10.24 8.32 -4.40
N GLY A 32 11.06 9.05 -5.13
CA GLY A 32 11.88 10.11 -4.56
C GLY A 32 12.99 9.59 -3.65
N LEU A 33 13.51 8.40 -3.95
CA LEU A 33 14.55 7.75 -3.17
C LEU A 33 15.82 7.61 -4.01
N THR A 34 16.97 7.81 -3.36
CA THR A 34 18.28 7.64 -3.99
C THR A 34 19.08 6.65 -3.14
N PRO A 35 18.90 5.33 -3.32
CA PRO A 35 19.61 4.33 -2.54
C PRO A 35 21.12 4.41 -2.79
N GLU A 36 21.91 4.28 -1.72
CA GLU A 36 23.36 4.30 -1.81
C GLU A 36 23.91 2.88 -1.77
N GLY A 37 24.75 2.55 -2.77
CA GLY A 37 25.46 1.28 -2.84
C GLY A 37 24.55 0.09 -3.09
N THR A 38 25.15 -1.09 -3.09
CA THR A 38 24.43 -2.36 -3.34
C THR A 38 23.42 -2.65 -2.24
N THR A 39 23.76 -2.40 -0.98
CA THR A 39 22.88 -2.66 0.16
C THR A 39 21.67 -1.73 0.12
N GLY A 40 21.86 -0.44 -0.16
CA GLY A 40 20.75 0.52 -0.26
C GLY A 40 19.80 0.16 -1.38
N ASN A 41 20.31 -0.22 -2.54
CA ASN A 41 19.49 -0.63 -3.67
C ASN A 41 18.72 -1.94 -3.37
N SER A 42 19.35 -2.89 -2.71
CA SER A 42 18.69 -4.12 -2.28
C SER A 42 17.55 -3.83 -1.31
N ASN A 43 17.74 -2.94 -0.35
CA ASN A 43 16.70 -2.53 0.59
C ASN A 43 15.56 -1.80 -0.11
N PHE A 44 15.85 -0.96 -1.10
CA PHE A 44 14.82 -0.27 -1.88
C PHE A 44 13.90 -1.27 -2.58
N VAL A 45 14.44 -2.36 -3.10
CA VAL A 45 13.65 -3.41 -3.74
C VAL A 45 12.90 -4.25 -2.71
N PHE A 46 13.60 -4.67 -1.65
CA PHE A 46 13.10 -5.66 -0.69
C PHE A 46 11.91 -5.15 0.13
N TYR A 47 12.02 -3.97 0.75
CA TYR A 47 11.02 -3.52 1.70
C TYR A 47 9.66 -3.18 1.06
N PRO A 48 9.59 -2.39 -0.03
CA PRO A 48 8.30 -2.14 -0.65
C PRO A 48 7.63 -3.39 -1.19
N ILE A 49 8.39 -4.28 -1.81
CA ILE A 49 7.84 -5.52 -2.38
C ILE A 49 7.34 -6.45 -1.28
N ALA A 50 8.02 -6.53 -0.14
CA ALA A 50 7.55 -7.32 1.00
C ALA A 50 6.17 -6.85 1.48
N ILE A 51 5.96 -5.54 1.58
CA ILE A 51 4.67 -4.96 1.94
C ILE A 51 3.61 -5.28 0.88
N TYR A 52 3.95 -5.15 -0.39
CA TYR A 52 3.01 -5.42 -1.49
C TYR A 52 2.63 -6.90 -1.56
N VAL A 53 3.58 -7.80 -1.34
CA VAL A 53 3.30 -9.25 -1.27
C VAL A 53 2.36 -9.55 -0.10
N PHE A 54 2.57 -8.91 1.05
CA PHE A 54 1.67 -9.04 2.19
C PHE A 54 0.24 -8.61 1.83
N LEU A 55 0.09 -7.47 1.18
CA LEU A 55 -1.23 -6.96 0.77
C LEU A 55 -1.91 -7.89 -0.24
N ILE A 56 -1.16 -8.39 -1.21
CA ILE A 56 -1.67 -9.34 -2.20
C ILE A 56 -2.08 -10.65 -1.52
N GLY A 57 -1.28 -11.12 -0.58
CA GLY A 57 -1.59 -12.31 0.20
C GLY A 57 -2.89 -12.17 0.99
N CYS A 58 -3.04 -11.07 1.72
CA CYS A 58 -4.27 -10.79 2.47
C CYS A 58 -5.48 -10.68 1.55
N GLY A 59 -5.35 -9.98 0.42
CA GLY A 59 -6.44 -9.85 -0.55
C GLY A 59 -6.84 -11.20 -1.14
N THR A 60 -5.87 -12.03 -1.50
CA THR A 60 -6.11 -13.38 -2.02
C THR A 60 -6.82 -14.25 -0.99
N MET A 61 -6.36 -14.23 0.26
CA MET A 61 -7.00 -15.00 1.32
C MET A 61 -8.42 -14.54 1.57
N TYR A 62 -8.68 -13.23 1.52
CA TYR A 62 -10.05 -12.73 1.64
C TYR A 62 -10.93 -13.24 0.50
N TYR A 63 -10.43 -13.25 -0.74
CA TYR A 63 -11.18 -13.78 -1.87
C TYR A 63 -11.55 -15.25 -1.71
N ARG A 64 -10.68 -16.02 -1.07
CA ARG A 64 -10.89 -17.45 -0.90
C ARG A 64 -11.78 -17.80 0.30
N THR A 65 -11.64 -17.05 1.39
CA THR A 65 -12.28 -17.40 2.67
C THR A 65 -13.40 -16.46 3.07
N GLU A 66 -13.40 -15.24 2.52
CA GLU A 66 -14.31 -14.13 2.91
C GLU A 66 -14.22 -13.79 4.40
N ASP A 67 -13.11 -14.13 5.06
CA ASP A 67 -12.87 -13.83 6.46
C ASP A 67 -12.41 -12.39 6.62
N LEU A 68 -13.18 -11.62 7.39
CA LEU A 68 -12.92 -10.18 7.57
C LEU A 68 -11.60 -9.87 8.27
N LYS A 69 -10.97 -10.84 8.92
CA LYS A 69 -9.66 -10.62 9.56
C LYS A 69 -8.59 -10.18 8.54
N TYR A 70 -8.68 -10.65 7.30
CA TYR A 70 -7.75 -10.25 6.25
C TYR A 70 -7.98 -8.80 5.81
N VAL A 71 -9.23 -8.35 5.80
CA VAL A 71 -9.56 -6.94 5.55
C VAL A 71 -9.08 -6.07 6.72
N GLU A 72 -9.23 -6.53 7.95
CA GLU A 72 -8.74 -5.83 9.13
C GLU A 72 -7.21 -5.65 9.08
N ALA A 73 -6.48 -6.69 8.64
CA ALA A 73 -5.02 -6.59 8.47
C ALA A 73 -4.64 -5.54 7.43
N ILE A 74 -5.34 -5.49 6.30
CA ILE A 74 -5.11 -4.48 5.25
C ILE A 74 -5.39 -3.08 5.78
N LEU A 75 -6.52 -2.90 6.47
CA LEU A 75 -6.90 -1.60 7.04
C LEU A 75 -5.89 -1.12 8.08
N TYR A 76 -5.44 -2.02 8.95
CA TYR A 76 -4.44 -1.68 9.96
C TYR A 76 -3.14 -1.20 9.32
N LEU A 77 -2.70 -1.90 8.27
CA LEU A 77 -1.50 -1.51 7.54
C LEU A 77 -1.66 -0.13 6.89
N PHE A 78 -2.79 0.13 6.24
CA PHE A 78 -3.04 1.44 5.60
C PHE A 78 -3.07 2.58 6.62
N VAL A 79 -3.73 2.39 7.74
CA VAL A 79 -3.77 3.40 8.81
C VAL A 79 -2.36 3.66 9.34
N SER A 80 -1.58 2.61 9.57
CA SER A 80 -0.20 2.73 10.05
C SER A 80 0.67 3.50 9.06
N ILE A 81 0.58 3.18 7.77
CA ILE A 81 1.35 3.87 6.72
C ILE A 81 0.94 5.34 6.65
N PHE A 82 -0.36 5.62 6.70
CA PHE A 82 -0.87 7.00 6.64
C PHE A 82 -0.37 7.82 7.82
N VAL A 83 -0.45 7.29 9.03
CA VAL A 83 0.01 7.99 10.24
C VAL A 83 1.51 8.30 10.14
N VAL A 84 2.31 7.31 9.76
CA VAL A 84 3.77 7.51 9.61
C VAL A 84 4.07 8.54 8.53
N ARG A 85 3.35 8.51 7.43
CA ARG A 85 3.55 9.46 6.32
C ARG A 85 3.23 10.89 6.76
N VAL A 86 2.10 11.10 7.45
CA VAL A 86 1.71 12.42 7.95
C VAL A 86 2.76 12.94 8.93
N LEU A 87 3.22 12.11 9.85
CA LEU A 87 4.28 12.48 10.80
C LEU A 87 5.59 12.81 10.09
N SER A 88 5.97 12.02 9.09
CA SER A 88 7.19 12.26 8.30
C SER A 88 7.13 13.59 7.56
N ILE A 89 6.01 13.90 6.93
CA ILE A 89 5.81 15.18 6.23
C ILE A 89 5.89 16.34 7.22
N ALA A 90 5.25 16.23 8.37
CA ALA A 90 5.26 17.27 9.39
C ALA A 90 6.67 17.54 9.93
N ILE A 91 7.47 16.48 10.11
CA ILE A 91 8.85 16.61 10.62
C ILE A 91 9.80 17.11 9.52
N SER A 92 9.63 16.64 8.28
CA SER A 92 10.57 16.90 7.17
C SER A 92 10.26 18.14 6.34
N GLY A 93 9.16 18.86 6.61
CA GLY A 93 8.86 20.13 5.97
C GLY A 93 8.14 20.05 4.63
N PHE A 94 7.27 19.07 4.43
CA PHE A 94 6.36 19.00 3.28
C PHE A 94 7.00 18.68 1.91
N GLU A 95 8.19 18.08 1.88
CA GLU A 95 8.72 17.52 0.64
C GLU A 95 7.97 16.22 0.31
N VAL A 96 7.29 16.21 -0.84
CA VAL A 96 6.42 15.11 -1.23
C VAL A 96 6.93 14.54 -2.57
N SER A 97 7.20 13.24 -2.61
CA SER A 97 7.59 12.55 -3.85
C SER A 97 6.40 12.35 -4.77
N ASP A 98 6.66 12.06 -6.05
CA ASP A 98 5.62 11.72 -7.02
C ASP A 98 4.78 10.52 -6.56
N TYR A 99 5.42 9.54 -5.93
CA TYR A 99 4.72 8.41 -5.33
C TYR A 99 3.69 8.86 -4.30
N SER A 100 4.07 9.76 -3.39
CA SER A 100 3.16 10.27 -2.36
C SER A 100 2.02 11.07 -2.97
N LEU A 101 2.27 11.83 -4.04
CA LEU A 101 1.21 12.58 -4.73
C LEU A 101 0.16 11.68 -5.37
N VAL A 102 0.55 10.48 -5.81
CA VAL A 102 -0.37 9.51 -6.41
C VAL A 102 -1.06 8.67 -5.33
N VAL A 103 -0.31 8.19 -4.35
CA VAL A 103 -0.80 7.22 -3.37
C VAL A 103 -1.59 7.89 -2.25
N LEU A 104 -1.23 9.10 -1.86
CA LEU A 104 -1.90 9.79 -0.76
C LEU A 104 -3.40 10.03 -1.03
N PRO A 105 -3.83 10.54 -2.20
CA PRO A 105 -5.25 10.62 -2.51
C PRO A 105 -5.94 9.26 -2.52
N ALA A 106 -5.30 8.21 -3.04
CA ALA A 106 -5.84 6.86 -3.03
C ALA A 106 -6.04 6.35 -1.61
N GLU A 107 -5.09 6.57 -0.71
CA GLU A 107 -5.20 6.18 0.70
C GLU A 107 -6.34 6.93 1.40
N ILE A 108 -6.46 8.24 1.15
CA ILE A 108 -7.51 9.07 1.75
C ILE A 108 -8.90 8.62 1.31
N LEU A 109 -9.04 8.17 0.05
CA LEU A 109 -10.34 7.75 -0.48
C LEU A 109 -10.64 6.29 -0.21
N LEU A 110 -9.67 5.40 -0.43
CA LEU A 110 -9.90 3.95 -0.38
C LEU A 110 -9.97 3.41 1.04
N ALA A 111 -9.16 3.91 1.97
CA ALA A 111 -9.16 3.43 3.34
C ALA A 111 -10.50 3.67 4.05
N PRO A 112 -11.12 4.86 4.00
CA PRO A 112 -12.44 5.05 4.56
C PRO A 112 -13.53 4.22 3.88
N ILE A 113 -13.47 4.06 2.55
CA ILE A 113 -14.43 3.24 1.81
C ILE A 113 -14.33 1.78 2.26
N LEU A 114 -13.12 1.25 2.31
CA LEU A 114 -12.89 -0.13 2.75
C LEU A 114 -13.28 -0.32 4.21
N GLY A 115 -13.00 0.65 5.07
CA GLY A 115 -13.39 0.64 6.47
C GLY A 115 -14.91 0.62 6.64
N TYR A 116 -15.62 1.42 5.86
CA TYR A 116 -17.08 1.44 5.88
C TYR A 116 -17.67 0.10 5.42
N LEU A 117 -17.13 -0.47 4.35
CA LEU A 117 -17.59 -1.76 3.84
C LEU A 117 -17.31 -2.89 4.84
N TRP A 118 -16.14 -2.86 5.48
CA TRP A 118 -15.80 -3.79 6.55
C TRP A 118 -16.80 -3.70 7.71
N TYR A 119 -17.11 -2.48 8.14
CA TYR A 119 -18.06 -2.25 9.23
C TYR A 119 -19.44 -2.81 8.89
N ARG A 120 -19.92 -2.56 7.68
CA ARG A 120 -21.20 -3.11 7.22
C ARG A 120 -21.23 -4.63 7.21
N GLU A 121 -20.19 -5.25 6.69
CA GLU A 121 -20.12 -6.72 6.64
C GLU A 121 -20.03 -7.31 8.05
N LYS A 122 -19.32 -6.65 8.96
CA LYS A 122 -19.20 -7.10 10.34
C LYS A 122 -20.54 -7.02 11.08
N GLU A 123 -21.34 -6.02 10.81
CA GLU A 123 -22.68 -5.91 11.43
C GLU A 123 -23.64 -7.01 10.94
N ARG A 124 -23.41 -7.56 9.75
CA ARG A 124 -24.22 -8.64 9.21
C ARG A 124 -23.90 -10.00 9.83
N GLU A 125 -22.76 -10.14 10.46
CA GLU A 125 -22.40 -11.34 11.21
C GLU A 125 -23.10 -11.33 12.61
#